data_01e1d12aab0a4189bf763a2a0757cd08
#
_entry.id   01e1d12aab0a4189bf763a2a0757cd08
#
_cell.length_a   1.000
_cell.length_b   1.000
_cell.length_c   1.000
_cell.angle_alpha   90.00
_cell.angle_beta   90.00
_cell.angle_gamma   90.00
#
_symmetry.space_group_name_H-M   'P 1'
#
loop_
_entity.id
_entity.type
_entity.pdbx_description
1 polymer ?
#
loop_
_entity_poly.entity_id
_entity_poly.type
_entity_poly.pdbx_seq_one_letter_code
_entity_poly.pdbx_strand_id
1 'polypeptide(L)'
;ESLELISKMINKAKNSYHDSGIGPILWGSVITLCSLVTYFQIRFQFKLPFDIWLLTLIAIVPQIFIVAKEKKNNKVRSYDDNIMDTVWMCFGISIFLLIFINTNIIKQLNPVFQTYIDIKGTRPEFNYSSFTTSFFLLLYGIPTIITGSCRGMKPMLYGGVICWICCIISVYT
;
A
#
# COMPACT_ATOMS: atom_id res chain seq x y z
N GLU A 1 -0.33 43.43 -19.33
CA GLU A 1 0.87 43.17 -18.48
C GLU A 1 0.53 42.39 -17.21
N SER A 2 -0.45 42.84 -16.37
CA SER A 2 -0.81 42.12 -15.14
C SER A 2 -1.43 40.73 -15.38
N LEU A 3 -2.29 40.59 -16.36
CA LEU A 3 -2.88 39.28 -16.77
C LEU A 3 -1.85 38.31 -17.34
N GLU A 4 -0.89 38.82 -18.07
CA GLU A 4 0.22 38.04 -18.64
C GLU A 4 1.19 37.55 -17.57
N LEU A 5 1.45 38.39 -16.55
CA LEU A 5 2.23 38.05 -15.37
C LEU A 5 1.52 36.97 -14.52
N ILE A 6 0.21 37.11 -14.32
CA ILE A 6 -0.59 36.11 -13.60
C ILE A 6 -0.62 34.79 -14.37
N SER A 7 -0.83 34.82 -15.71
CA SER A 7 -0.79 33.63 -16.56
C SER A 7 0.58 32.94 -16.54
N LYS A 8 1.67 33.74 -16.56
CA LYS A 8 3.04 33.22 -16.44
C LYS A 8 3.34 32.62 -15.06
N MET A 9 2.81 33.20 -13.99
CA MET A 9 2.91 32.67 -12.62
C MET A 9 2.11 31.36 -12.48
N ILE A 10 0.91 31.29 -13.02
CA ILE A 10 0.06 30.08 -13.03
C ILE A 10 0.76 28.96 -13.81
N ASN A 11 1.28 29.27 -15.01
CA ASN A 11 1.99 28.28 -15.81
C ASN A 11 3.32 27.85 -15.18
N LYS A 12 4.01 28.74 -14.49
CA LYS A 12 5.23 28.41 -13.74
C LYS A 12 4.91 27.54 -12.51
N ALA A 13 3.82 27.81 -11.80
CA ALA A 13 3.34 26.98 -10.72
C ALA A 13 2.90 25.60 -11.21
N LYS A 14 2.18 25.52 -12.33
CA LYS A 14 1.72 24.28 -12.96
C LYS A 14 2.89 23.42 -13.50
N ASN A 15 3.93 24.05 -14.03
CA ASN A 15 5.12 23.36 -14.55
C ASN A 15 6.18 23.07 -13.48
N SER A 16 6.13 23.71 -12.29
CA SER A 16 7.04 23.38 -11.20
C SER A 16 6.62 22.15 -10.40
N TYR A 17 5.40 21.64 -10.67
CA TYR A 17 4.88 20.43 -10.08
C TYR A 17 5.35 19.19 -10.86
N HIS A 18 6.62 18.84 -10.69
CA HIS A 18 7.17 17.61 -11.25
C HIS A 18 7.32 16.59 -10.10
N ASP A 19 6.22 15.89 -9.82
CA ASP A 19 6.32 14.68 -9.04
C ASP A 19 7.05 13.64 -9.89
N SER A 20 8.22 13.21 -9.43
CA SER A 20 9.08 12.29 -10.19
C SER A 20 8.44 10.91 -10.38
N GLY A 21 7.37 10.60 -9.64
CA GLY A 21 6.72 9.28 -9.64
C GLY A 21 7.62 8.15 -9.13
N ILE A 22 8.84 8.45 -8.70
CA ILE A 22 9.83 7.45 -8.26
C ILE A 22 9.35 6.75 -6.99
N GLY A 23 8.73 7.48 -6.06
CA GLY A 23 8.19 6.91 -4.82
C GLY A 23 7.15 5.81 -5.06
N PRO A 24 6.06 6.07 -5.81
CA PRO A 24 5.09 5.03 -6.17
C PRO A 24 5.68 3.84 -6.93
N ILE A 25 6.66 4.06 -7.83
CA ILE A 25 7.35 3.00 -8.56
C ILE A 25 8.17 2.12 -7.61
N LEU A 26 8.90 2.73 -6.67
CA LEU A 26 9.66 2.00 -5.65
C LEU A 26 8.75 1.07 -4.84
N TRP A 27 7.68 1.62 -4.26
CA TRP A 27 6.76 0.83 -3.45
C TRP A 27 6.01 -0.23 -4.25
N GLY A 28 5.56 0.11 -5.45
CA GLY A 28 4.92 -0.84 -6.36
C GLY A 28 5.82 -2.02 -6.72
N SER A 29 7.10 -1.76 -7.01
CA SER A 29 8.07 -2.82 -7.34
C SER A 29 8.38 -3.71 -6.13
N VAL A 30 8.58 -3.14 -4.94
CA VAL A 30 8.86 -3.89 -3.71
C VAL A 30 7.69 -4.79 -3.34
N ILE A 31 6.47 -4.26 -3.34
CA ILE A 31 5.27 -5.05 -3.01
C ILE A 31 5.04 -6.15 -4.03
N THR A 32 5.22 -5.88 -5.32
CA THR A 32 5.10 -6.89 -6.38
C THR A 32 6.10 -8.01 -6.19
N LEU A 33 7.37 -7.71 -5.90
CA LEU A 33 8.40 -8.70 -5.63
C LEU A 33 8.07 -9.54 -4.39
N CYS A 34 7.69 -8.91 -3.27
CA CYS A 34 7.31 -9.63 -2.06
C CYS A 34 6.13 -10.57 -2.31
N SER A 35 5.11 -10.10 -3.04
CA SER A 35 3.92 -10.89 -3.36
C SER A 35 4.24 -12.07 -4.27
N LEU A 36 5.08 -11.87 -5.30
CA LEU A 36 5.51 -12.95 -6.20
C LEU A 36 6.32 -14.01 -5.45
N VAL A 37 7.26 -13.59 -4.60
CA VAL A 37 8.04 -14.55 -3.80
C VAL A 37 7.15 -15.31 -2.83
N THR A 38 6.21 -14.65 -2.16
CA THR A 38 5.24 -15.30 -1.28
C THR A 38 4.38 -16.31 -2.06
N TYR A 39 3.93 -15.96 -3.26
CA TYR A 39 3.21 -16.89 -4.13
C TYR A 39 4.05 -18.13 -4.47
N PHE A 40 5.30 -17.94 -4.84
CA PHE A 40 6.20 -19.07 -5.15
C PHE A 40 6.50 -19.92 -3.90
N GLN A 41 6.67 -19.31 -2.72
CA GLN A 41 6.83 -20.05 -1.47
C GLN A 41 5.64 -20.98 -1.19
N ILE A 42 4.41 -20.49 -1.40
CA ILE A 42 3.20 -21.29 -1.22
C ILE A 42 3.12 -22.38 -2.29
N ARG A 43 3.37 -22.03 -3.55
CA ARG A 43 3.24 -22.96 -4.69
C ARG A 43 4.26 -24.09 -4.70
N PHE A 44 5.50 -23.78 -4.35
CA PHE A 44 6.63 -24.73 -4.36
C PHE A 44 7.02 -25.23 -2.98
N GLN A 45 6.29 -24.83 -1.92
CA GLN A 45 6.50 -25.27 -0.54
C GLN A 45 7.93 -25.06 -0.01
N PHE A 46 8.69 -24.11 -0.56
CA PHE A 46 10.01 -23.77 -0.04
C PHE A 46 9.94 -22.69 1.04
N LYS A 47 10.81 -22.77 2.03
CA LYS A 47 10.90 -21.78 3.12
C LYS A 47 12.18 -20.98 2.97
N LEU A 48 12.06 -19.66 2.95
CA LEU A 48 13.21 -18.78 3.10
C LEU A 48 13.61 -18.70 4.58
N PRO A 49 14.92 -18.51 4.88
CA PRO A 49 15.40 -18.37 6.27
C PRO A 49 14.96 -17.05 6.93
N PHE A 50 14.40 -16.11 6.16
CA PHE A 50 13.91 -14.81 6.61
C PHE A 50 12.56 -14.50 5.97
N ASP A 51 11.81 -13.62 6.61
CA ASP A 51 10.53 -13.13 6.06
C ASP A 51 10.81 -12.13 4.94
N ILE A 52 10.35 -12.42 3.71
CA ILE A 52 10.54 -11.57 2.54
C ILE A 52 9.92 -10.16 2.74
N TRP A 53 8.90 -10.05 3.60
CA TRP A 53 8.26 -8.76 3.90
C TRP A 53 9.17 -7.80 4.67
N LEU A 54 10.30 -8.27 5.26
CA LEU A 54 11.33 -7.39 5.81
C LEU A 54 11.95 -6.46 4.73
N LEU A 55 11.87 -6.84 3.46
CA LEU A 55 12.29 -5.98 2.34
C LEU A 55 11.52 -4.65 2.31
N THR A 56 10.27 -4.63 2.76
CA THR A 56 9.49 -3.39 2.87
C THR A 56 10.09 -2.40 3.88
N LEU A 57 10.67 -2.90 4.97
CA LEU A 57 11.38 -2.06 5.94
C LEU A 57 12.67 -1.49 5.35
N ILE A 58 13.40 -2.29 4.56
CA ILE A 58 14.61 -1.84 3.86
C ILE A 58 14.26 -0.76 2.84
N ALA A 59 13.10 -0.86 2.17
CA ALA A 59 12.64 0.12 1.18
C ALA A 59 12.33 1.50 1.80
N ILE A 60 12.14 1.60 3.11
CA ILE A 60 11.97 2.89 3.81
C ILE A 60 13.22 3.76 3.66
N VAL A 61 14.43 3.15 3.64
CA VAL A 61 15.69 3.89 3.55
C VAL A 61 15.79 4.70 2.25
N PRO A 62 15.68 4.09 1.05
CA PRO A 62 15.68 4.85 -0.19
C PRO A 62 14.50 5.82 -0.28
N GLN A 63 13.34 5.50 0.29
CA GLN A 63 12.19 6.40 0.33
C GLN A 63 12.51 7.70 1.08
N ILE A 64 13.20 7.63 2.22
CA ILE A 64 13.62 8.81 2.97
C ILE A 64 14.54 9.69 2.12
N PHE A 65 15.49 9.09 1.39
CA PHE A 65 16.39 9.84 0.49
C PHE A 65 15.63 10.51 -0.67
N ILE A 66 14.65 9.80 -1.27
CA ILE A 66 13.81 10.37 -2.34
C ILE A 66 13.04 11.59 -1.82
N VAL A 67 12.33 11.44 -0.70
CA VAL A 67 11.56 12.52 -0.08
C VAL A 67 12.45 13.71 0.33
N ALA A 68 13.63 13.45 0.89
CA ALA A 68 14.58 14.49 1.27
C ALA A 68 15.08 15.27 0.04
N LYS A 69 15.37 14.57 -1.07
CA LYS A 69 15.79 15.17 -2.34
C LYS A 69 14.67 16.00 -2.97
N GLU A 70 13.45 15.50 -2.97
CA GLU A 70 12.27 16.22 -3.49
C GLU A 70 11.99 17.48 -2.67
N LYS A 71 12.06 17.41 -1.34
CA LYS A 71 11.91 18.57 -0.45
C LYS A 71 12.98 19.66 -0.69
N LYS A 72 14.19 19.25 -1.05
CA LYS A 72 15.27 20.21 -1.36
C LYS A 72 15.05 20.91 -2.70
N ASN A 73 14.46 20.22 -3.67
CA ASN A 73 14.24 20.77 -5.02
C ASN A 73 12.96 21.62 -5.09
N ASN A 74 11.92 21.27 -4.32
CA ASN A 74 10.65 21.98 -4.29
C ASN A 74 10.63 23.04 -3.19
N LYS A 75 10.95 24.29 -3.57
CA LYS A 75 10.98 25.44 -2.62
C LYS A 75 9.60 25.89 -2.13
N VAL A 76 8.52 25.51 -2.80
CA VAL A 76 7.15 25.88 -2.45
C VAL A 76 6.31 24.58 -2.34
N ARG A 77 5.83 24.28 -1.14
CA ARG A 77 4.87 23.19 -0.91
C ARG A 77 3.48 23.63 -1.33
N SER A 78 2.83 22.83 -2.16
CA SER A 78 1.40 23.00 -2.45
C SER A 78 0.56 22.51 -1.27
N TYR A 79 -0.65 23.04 -1.13
CA TYR A 79 -1.65 22.53 -0.19
C TYR A 79 -1.97 21.04 -0.45
N ASP A 80 -2.00 20.65 -1.72
CA ASP A 80 -2.23 19.27 -2.15
C ASP A 80 -1.14 18.31 -1.66
N ASP A 81 0.11 18.76 -1.56
CA ASP A 81 1.22 17.93 -1.04
C ASP A 81 1.04 17.59 0.43
N ASN A 82 0.55 18.54 1.23
CA ASN A 82 0.29 18.31 2.64
C ASN A 82 -0.86 17.31 2.85
N ILE A 83 -1.90 17.38 2.01
CA ILE A 83 -3.02 16.42 2.03
C ILE A 83 -2.51 15.03 1.68
N MET A 84 -1.71 14.90 0.62
CA MET A 84 -1.14 13.61 0.21
C MET A 84 -0.23 13.01 1.28
N ASP A 85 0.67 13.80 1.87
CA ASP A 85 1.50 13.37 2.99
C ASP A 85 0.65 12.85 4.16
N THR A 86 -0.46 13.52 4.47
CA THR A 86 -1.39 13.12 5.54
C THR A 86 -2.10 11.82 5.19
N VAL A 87 -2.60 11.68 3.96
CA VAL A 87 -3.28 10.45 3.48
C VAL A 87 -2.35 9.24 3.57
N TRP A 88 -1.11 9.38 3.11
CA TRP A 88 -0.13 8.29 3.18
C TRP A 88 0.34 7.99 4.60
N MET A 89 0.42 9.00 5.47
CA MET A 89 0.70 8.80 6.90
C MET A 89 -0.44 8.04 7.58
N CYS A 90 -1.68 8.45 7.38
CA CYS A 90 -2.85 7.74 7.91
C CYS A 90 -2.91 6.29 7.41
N PHE A 91 -2.60 6.06 6.13
CA PHE A 91 -2.50 4.73 5.56
C PHE A 91 -1.44 3.88 6.27
N GLY A 92 -0.23 4.41 6.49
CA GLY A 92 0.84 3.69 7.20
C GLY A 92 0.44 3.32 8.63
N ILE A 93 -0.20 4.23 9.37
CA ILE A 93 -0.73 3.96 10.72
C ILE A 93 -1.81 2.87 10.65
N SER A 94 -2.72 2.95 9.67
CA SER A 94 -3.81 1.98 9.51
C SER A 94 -3.29 0.58 9.18
N ILE A 95 -2.24 0.46 8.36
CA ILE A 95 -1.57 -0.83 8.09
C ILE A 95 -0.99 -1.41 9.38
N PHE A 96 -0.29 -0.60 10.17
CA PHE A 96 0.29 -1.06 11.43
C PHE A 96 -0.80 -1.55 12.40
N LEU A 97 -1.88 -0.80 12.54
CA LEU A 97 -3.02 -1.20 13.38
C LEU A 97 -3.68 -2.47 12.86
N LEU A 98 -3.86 -2.61 11.54
CA LEU A 98 -4.42 -3.81 10.93
C LEU A 98 -3.55 -5.04 11.21
N ILE A 99 -2.22 -4.94 11.09
CA ILE A 99 -1.29 -6.03 11.42
C ILE A 99 -1.40 -6.39 12.91
N PHE A 100 -1.44 -5.40 13.80
CA PHE A 100 -1.57 -5.60 15.23
C PHE A 100 -2.88 -6.32 15.58
N ILE A 101 -4.01 -5.86 15.05
CA ILE A 101 -5.33 -6.47 15.25
C ILE A 101 -5.33 -7.90 14.72
N ASN A 102 -4.86 -8.09 13.48
CA ASN A 102 -4.83 -9.40 12.82
C ASN A 102 -3.99 -10.42 13.61
N THR A 103 -2.82 -10.01 14.10
CA THR A 103 -1.96 -10.87 14.93
C THR A 103 -2.66 -11.31 16.21
N ASN A 104 -3.41 -10.41 16.86
CA ASN A 104 -4.16 -10.75 18.07
C ASN A 104 -5.36 -11.66 17.78
N ILE A 105 -6.07 -11.45 16.68
CA ILE A 105 -7.17 -12.34 16.25
C ILE A 105 -6.63 -13.75 15.98
N ILE A 106 -5.53 -13.88 15.25
CA ILE A 106 -4.91 -15.19 14.96
C ILE A 106 -4.51 -15.90 16.27
N LYS A 107 -3.93 -15.19 17.25
CA LYS A 107 -3.58 -15.76 18.54
C LYS A 107 -4.80 -16.31 19.30
N GLN A 108 -5.94 -15.63 19.19
CA GLN A 108 -7.18 -16.08 19.84
C GLN A 108 -7.87 -17.22 19.08
N LEU A 109 -7.77 -17.23 17.75
CA LEU A 109 -8.37 -18.28 16.92
C LEU A 109 -7.59 -19.60 16.93
N ASN A 110 -6.26 -19.55 17.09
CA ASN A 110 -5.42 -20.74 17.08
C ASN A 110 -5.87 -21.83 18.06
N PRO A 111 -6.12 -21.56 19.36
CA PRO A 111 -6.59 -22.61 20.29
C PRO A 111 -7.96 -23.17 19.88
N VAL A 112 -8.85 -22.33 19.35
CA VAL A 112 -10.16 -22.75 18.85
C VAL A 112 -10.01 -23.73 17.67
N PHE A 113 -9.12 -23.43 16.74
CA PHE A 113 -8.82 -24.29 15.61
C PHE A 113 -8.18 -25.62 16.02
N GLN A 114 -7.27 -25.59 17.02
CA GLN A 114 -6.69 -26.83 17.55
C GLN A 114 -7.77 -27.71 18.19
N THR A 115 -8.61 -27.15 19.05
CA THR A 115 -9.74 -27.89 19.66
C THR A 115 -10.68 -28.47 18.61
N TYR A 116 -10.96 -27.72 17.54
CA TYR A 116 -11.80 -28.23 16.44
C TYR A 116 -11.15 -29.39 15.70
N ILE A 117 -9.83 -29.32 15.44
CA ILE A 117 -9.07 -30.40 14.80
C ILE A 117 -9.04 -31.64 15.70
N ASP A 118 -8.85 -31.47 17.01
CA ASP A 118 -8.82 -32.57 17.97
C ASP A 118 -10.16 -33.32 18.05
N ILE A 119 -11.29 -32.59 17.91
CA ILE A 119 -12.62 -33.18 17.96
C ILE A 119 -13.03 -33.80 16.63
N LYS A 120 -12.80 -33.13 15.50
CA LYS A 120 -13.29 -33.53 14.17
C LYS A 120 -12.25 -34.23 13.30
N GLY A 121 -10.97 -34.17 13.64
CA GLY A 121 -9.87 -34.71 12.82
C GLY A 121 -9.61 -33.99 11.50
N THR A 122 -10.36 -32.92 11.21
CA THR A 122 -10.24 -32.12 9.98
C THR A 122 -10.07 -30.65 10.30
N ARG A 123 -9.39 -29.92 9.41
CA ARG A 123 -9.28 -28.45 9.54
C ARG A 123 -10.64 -27.81 9.20
N PRO A 124 -11.01 -26.71 9.88
CA PRO A 124 -12.20 -25.95 9.49
C PRO A 124 -12.02 -25.38 8.08
N GLU A 125 -13.11 -25.37 7.30
CA GLU A 125 -13.11 -24.80 5.94
C GLU A 125 -12.93 -23.27 5.92
N PHE A 126 -13.04 -22.63 7.09
CA PHE A 126 -12.91 -21.19 7.21
C PHE A 126 -11.45 -20.74 6.99
N ASN A 127 -11.25 -20.00 5.90
CA ASN A 127 -9.94 -19.45 5.54
C ASN A 127 -9.79 -17.99 6.01
N TYR A 128 -9.29 -17.79 7.22
CA TYR A 128 -9.07 -16.44 7.76
C TYR A 128 -8.08 -15.59 6.92
N SER A 129 -7.15 -16.23 6.20
CA SER A 129 -6.15 -15.52 5.41
C SER A 129 -6.76 -14.76 4.23
N SER A 130 -7.86 -15.24 3.65
CA SER A 130 -8.58 -14.56 2.56
C SER A 130 -9.16 -13.22 3.04
N PHE A 131 -9.76 -13.20 4.24
CA PHE A 131 -10.27 -11.97 4.83
C PHE A 131 -9.16 -10.96 5.14
N THR A 132 -8.03 -11.43 5.66
CA THR A 132 -6.87 -10.58 5.91
C THR A 132 -6.38 -9.92 4.62
N THR A 133 -6.25 -10.70 3.53
CA THR A 133 -5.86 -10.19 2.21
C THR A 133 -6.85 -9.15 1.71
N SER A 134 -8.15 -9.39 1.87
CA SER A 134 -9.21 -8.46 1.48
C SER A 134 -9.11 -7.13 2.23
N PHE A 135 -8.84 -7.14 3.53
CA PHE A 135 -8.64 -5.91 4.31
C PHE A 135 -7.42 -5.11 3.84
N PHE A 136 -6.31 -5.77 3.52
CA PHE A 136 -5.16 -5.08 2.95
C PHE A 136 -5.48 -4.45 1.59
N LEU A 137 -6.16 -5.18 0.70
CA LEU A 137 -6.54 -4.66 -0.62
C LEU A 137 -7.50 -3.47 -0.52
N LEU A 138 -8.48 -3.54 0.40
CA LEU A 138 -9.39 -2.42 0.68
C LEU A 138 -8.60 -1.18 1.10
N LEU A 139 -7.68 -1.36 2.05
CA LEU A 139 -6.89 -0.30 2.62
C LEU A 139 -5.95 0.34 1.58
N TYR A 140 -5.31 -0.46 0.71
CA TYR A 140 -4.47 0.03 -0.39
C TYR A 140 -5.24 0.81 -1.45
N GLY A 141 -6.49 0.42 -1.73
CA GLY A 141 -7.33 1.10 -2.71
C GLY A 141 -7.61 2.56 -2.36
N ILE A 142 -7.78 2.89 -1.08
CA ILE A 142 -8.14 4.23 -0.62
C ILE A 142 -7.09 5.29 -1.01
N PRO A 143 -5.82 5.21 -0.55
CA PRO A 143 -4.82 6.23 -0.85
C PRO A 143 -4.45 6.26 -2.33
N THR A 144 -4.50 5.11 -3.03
CA THR A 144 -4.20 5.06 -4.47
C THR A 144 -5.26 5.79 -5.29
N ILE A 145 -6.56 5.64 -4.97
CA ILE A 145 -7.65 6.37 -5.64
C ILE A 145 -7.56 7.85 -5.32
N ILE A 146 -7.37 8.22 -4.05
CA ILE A 146 -7.26 9.62 -3.65
C ILE A 146 -6.08 10.29 -4.38
N THR A 147 -4.91 9.66 -4.37
CA THR A 147 -3.72 10.20 -5.04
C THR A 147 -3.92 10.28 -6.55
N GLY A 148 -4.50 9.25 -7.16
CA GLY A 148 -4.81 9.21 -8.60
C GLY A 148 -5.78 10.31 -9.02
N SER A 149 -6.79 10.57 -8.19
CA SER A 149 -7.79 11.62 -8.42
C SER A 149 -7.19 13.02 -8.25
N CYS A 150 -6.49 13.28 -7.13
CA CYS A 150 -5.95 14.60 -6.83
C CYS A 150 -4.80 14.99 -7.78
N ARG A 151 -3.96 14.05 -8.16
CA ARG A 151 -2.82 14.30 -9.07
C ARG A 151 -3.13 14.07 -10.55
N GLY A 152 -4.36 13.67 -10.89
CA GLY A 152 -4.76 13.37 -12.25
C GLY A 152 -4.05 12.17 -12.87
N MET A 153 -3.47 11.29 -12.07
CA MET A 153 -2.72 10.10 -12.52
C MET A 153 -3.67 8.92 -12.76
N LYS A 154 -4.16 8.78 -13.99
CA LYS A 154 -5.07 7.71 -14.39
C LYS A 154 -4.61 6.29 -14.03
N PRO A 155 -3.31 5.90 -14.17
CA PRO A 155 -2.85 4.57 -13.78
C PRO A 155 -3.07 4.25 -12.30
N MET A 156 -2.87 5.22 -11.39
CA MET A 156 -3.11 5.03 -9.96
C MET A 156 -4.60 4.87 -9.65
N LEU A 157 -5.45 5.64 -10.32
CA LEU A 157 -6.90 5.52 -10.15
C LEU A 157 -7.39 4.13 -10.58
N TYR A 158 -6.96 3.65 -11.76
CA TYR A 158 -7.30 2.29 -12.20
C TYR A 158 -6.73 1.22 -11.26
N GLY A 159 -5.50 1.39 -10.79
CA GLY A 159 -4.87 0.48 -9.83
C GLY A 159 -5.67 0.37 -8.53
N GLY A 160 -6.16 1.49 -7.99
CA GLY A 160 -6.99 1.49 -6.79
C GLY A 160 -8.35 0.80 -6.98
N VAL A 161 -9.00 1.01 -8.14
CA VAL A 161 -10.25 0.29 -8.50
C VAL A 161 -9.99 -1.21 -8.63
N ILE A 162 -8.90 -1.61 -9.27
CA ILE A 162 -8.51 -3.02 -9.37
C ILE A 162 -8.29 -3.63 -7.98
N CYS A 163 -7.64 -2.92 -7.04
CA CYS A 163 -7.51 -3.38 -5.66
C CYS A 163 -8.87 -3.67 -5.00
N TRP A 164 -9.87 -2.83 -5.22
CA TRP A 164 -11.21 -3.06 -4.67
C TRP A 164 -11.94 -4.24 -5.32
N ILE A 165 -11.78 -4.42 -6.63
CA ILE A 165 -12.32 -5.60 -7.33
C ILE A 165 -11.64 -6.87 -6.79
N CYS A 166 -10.32 -6.88 -6.67
CA CYS A 166 -9.56 -7.99 -6.10
C CYS A 166 -9.92 -8.26 -4.63
N CYS A 167 -10.24 -7.21 -3.86
CA CYS A 167 -10.74 -7.34 -2.49
C CYS A 167 -12.01 -8.18 -2.43
N ILE A 168 -12.98 -7.92 -3.31
CA ILE A 168 -14.23 -8.69 -3.39
C ILE A 168 -13.94 -10.13 -3.79
N ILE A 169 -13.11 -10.35 -4.81
CA ILE A 169 -12.77 -11.71 -5.29
C ILE A 169 -12.07 -12.51 -4.18
N SER A 170 -11.15 -11.88 -3.43
CA SER A 170 -10.39 -12.55 -2.37
C SER A 170 -11.24 -13.05 -1.19
N VAL A 171 -12.44 -12.54 -1.00
CA VAL A 171 -13.36 -13.05 0.04
C VAL A 171 -13.93 -14.42 -0.34
N TYR A 172 -14.06 -14.72 -1.65
CA TYR A 172 -14.67 -15.95 -2.15
C TYR A 172 -13.64 -17.03 -2.51
N THR A 173 -12.35 -16.74 -2.43
CA THR A 173 -11.26 -17.69 -2.71
C THR A 173 -10.52 -18.06 -1.46
#